data_527a716968f86f2985e212daf112d158
#
_entry.id   527a716968f86f2985e212daf112d158
#
_cell.length_a   1.000
_cell.length_b   1.000
_cell.length_c   1.000
_cell.angle_alpha   90.00
_cell.angle_beta   90.00
_cell.angle_gamma   90.00
#
_symmetry.space_group_name_H-M   'P 1'
#
loop_
_entity.id
_entity.type
_entity.pdbx_description
1 polymer ?
#
loop_
_entity_poly.entity_id
_entity_poly.type
_entity_poly.pdbx_seq_one_letter_code
_entity_poly.pdbx_strand_id
1 'polypeptide(L)'
;MRPRLILASASPRRCELLAALGLQFDVIPSAVDETVPDHLPNPCLTARRLAAAKAEAVSRLYPEAVVVGADTLVCLSRRSLGKPRDEADAVRMLRLLSGKAHRVITGIAVCREGRTARASETTWVTFRPLMEQEVLEYVRTGEPLDKAGAYGIQAGAGSFVARVEGCYNNVVGLPVARVVRLLRWAGVL
;
A
#
# COMPACT_ATOMS: atom_id res chain seq x y z
N MET A 1 -20.30 8.42 -22.04
CA MET A 1 -19.06 9.06 -21.53
C MET A 1 -18.45 8.16 -20.47
N ARG A 2 -17.12 8.05 -20.40
CA ARG A 2 -16.49 7.32 -19.27
C ARG A 2 -16.70 8.11 -17.98
N PRO A 3 -16.98 7.45 -16.85
CA PRO A 3 -17.14 8.15 -15.58
C PRO A 3 -15.80 8.79 -15.16
N ARG A 4 -15.86 9.91 -14.46
CA ARG A 4 -14.69 10.53 -13.84
C ARG A 4 -14.04 9.54 -12.88
N LEU A 5 -12.73 9.36 -12.98
CA LEU A 5 -11.96 8.46 -12.12
C LEU A 5 -11.11 9.27 -11.14
N ILE A 6 -11.13 8.90 -9.86
CA ILE A 6 -10.36 9.55 -8.81
C ILE A 6 -9.54 8.52 -8.05
N LEU A 7 -8.26 8.81 -7.78
CA LEU A 7 -7.41 8.08 -6.86
C LEU A 7 -7.39 8.77 -5.50
N ALA A 8 -7.95 8.13 -4.48
CA ALA A 8 -7.99 8.63 -3.10
C ALA A 8 -6.67 8.32 -2.35
N SER A 9 -5.53 8.78 -2.88
CA SER A 9 -4.21 8.52 -2.31
C SER A 9 -3.20 9.59 -2.72
N ALA A 10 -2.36 10.03 -1.77
CA ALA A 10 -1.23 10.92 -2.03
C ALA A 10 0.04 10.18 -2.50
N SER A 11 0.04 8.84 -2.56
CA SER A 11 1.22 8.05 -2.89
C SER A 11 1.62 8.19 -4.37
N PRO A 12 2.81 8.74 -4.69
CA PRO A 12 3.28 8.84 -6.08
C PRO A 12 3.36 7.47 -6.76
N ARG A 13 3.81 6.44 -6.05
CA ARG A 13 3.92 5.07 -6.55
C ARG A 13 2.56 4.49 -6.99
N ARG A 14 1.49 4.77 -6.26
CA ARG A 14 0.13 4.36 -6.65
C ARG A 14 -0.36 5.13 -7.87
N CYS A 15 -0.03 6.42 -7.96
CA CYS A 15 -0.32 7.23 -9.16
C CYS A 15 0.36 6.63 -10.40
N GLU A 16 1.65 6.31 -10.32
CA GLU A 16 2.42 5.71 -11.41
C GLU A 16 1.83 4.36 -11.85
N LEU A 17 1.51 3.48 -10.89
CA LEU A 17 0.91 2.17 -11.18
C LEU A 17 -0.48 2.28 -11.82
N LEU A 18 -1.30 3.25 -11.41
CA LEU A 18 -2.61 3.48 -12.00
C LEU A 18 -2.49 4.12 -13.38
N ALA A 19 -1.58 5.09 -13.56
CA ALA A 19 -1.31 5.74 -14.83
C ALA A 19 -0.78 4.76 -15.90
N ALA A 20 -0.02 3.74 -15.50
CA ALA A 20 0.46 2.68 -16.39
C ALA A 20 -0.66 1.87 -17.06
N LEU A 21 -1.91 1.97 -16.57
CA LEU A 21 -3.10 1.40 -17.23
C LEU A 21 -3.62 2.26 -18.40
N GLY A 22 -3.00 3.40 -18.69
CA GLY A 22 -3.48 4.34 -19.73
C GLY A 22 -4.78 5.06 -19.36
N LEU A 23 -5.10 5.14 -18.08
CA LEU A 23 -6.31 5.80 -17.58
C LEU A 23 -6.02 7.26 -17.20
N GLN A 24 -6.97 8.13 -17.52
CA GLN A 24 -6.99 9.49 -16.97
C GLN A 24 -7.74 9.48 -15.64
N PHE A 25 -7.17 10.10 -14.62
CA PHE A 25 -7.75 10.20 -13.28
C PHE A 25 -7.26 11.44 -12.56
N ASP A 26 -8.03 11.87 -11.57
CA ASP A 26 -7.64 12.91 -10.64
C ASP A 26 -7.04 12.30 -9.38
N VAL A 27 -6.15 13.03 -8.71
CA VAL A 27 -5.58 12.63 -7.42
C VAL A 27 -6.17 13.51 -6.33
N ILE A 28 -6.98 12.90 -5.44
CA ILE A 28 -7.62 13.58 -4.32
C ILE A 28 -7.37 12.77 -3.06
N PRO A 29 -6.33 13.10 -2.27
CA PRO A 29 -6.01 12.38 -1.04
C PRO A 29 -7.17 12.38 -0.04
N SER A 30 -7.39 11.27 0.64
CA SER A 30 -8.33 11.19 1.75
C SER A 30 -7.69 11.69 3.04
N ALA A 31 -8.48 12.32 3.92
CA ALA A 31 -8.08 12.72 5.28
C ALA A 31 -8.41 11.64 6.34
N VAL A 32 -8.50 10.37 5.94
CA VAL A 32 -8.83 9.27 6.85
C VAL A 32 -7.63 8.92 7.71
N ASP A 33 -7.86 8.73 9.02
CA ASP A 33 -6.86 8.19 9.94
C ASP A 33 -6.48 6.75 9.55
N GLU A 34 -5.18 6.54 9.34
CA GLU A 34 -4.59 5.26 8.92
C GLU A 34 -4.03 4.47 10.12
N THR A 35 -4.27 4.91 11.35
CA THR A 35 -3.75 4.27 12.55
C THR A 35 -4.31 2.86 12.68
N VAL A 36 -3.40 1.90 12.85
CA VAL A 36 -3.73 0.49 13.09
C VAL A 36 -3.04 -0.01 14.35
N PRO A 37 -3.66 -0.94 15.10
CA PRO A 37 -3.00 -1.59 16.22
C PRO A 37 -1.76 -2.38 15.78
N ASP A 38 -0.79 -2.49 16.67
CA ASP A 38 0.43 -3.29 16.43
C ASP A 38 0.13 -4.76 16.17
N HIS A 39 -0.97 -5.29 16.73
CA HIS A 39 -1.41 -6.66 16.56
C HIS A 39 -2.70 -6.72 15.75
N LEU A 40 -2.65 -7.37 14.59
CA LEU A 40 -3.78 -7.50 13.69
C LEU A 40 -4.26 -8.96 13.61
N PRO A 41 -5.45 -9.27 14.15
CA PRO A 41 -6.04 -10.61 14.01
C PRO A 41 -6.27 -10.99 12.55
N ASN A 42 -6.71 -10.03 11.73
CA ASN A 42 -6.95 -10.21 10.31
C ASN A 42 -6.42 -9.01 9.48
N PRO A 43 -5.14 -9.01 9.11
CA PRO A 43 -4.54 -7.91 8.35
C PRO A 43 -5.21 -7.65 6.99
N CYS A 44 -5.68 -8.70 6.30
CA CYS A 44 -6.39 -8.54 5.03
C CYS A 44 -7.71 -7.79 5.18
N LEU A 45 -8.45 -8.05 6.26
CA LEU A 45 -9.69 -7.34 6.55
C LEU A 45 -9.39 -5.87 6.92
N THR A 46 -8.35 -5.63 7.71
CA THR A 46 -7.92 -4.28 8.09
C THR A 46 -7.52 -3.47 6.86
N ALA A 47 -6.67 -3.99 5.99
CA ALA A 47 -6.27 -3.32 4.76
C ALA A 47 -7.46 -2.98 3.86
N ARG A 48 -8.42 -3.91 3.70
CA ARG A 48 -9.65 -3.66 2.94
C ARG A 48 -10.55 -2.59 3.57
N ARG A 49 -10.64 -2.54 4.90
CA ARG A 49 -11.42 -1.51 5.61
C ARG A 49 -10.81 -0.13 5.45
N LEU A 50 -9.48 0.00 5.60
CA LEU A 50 -8.78 1.26 5.40
C LEU A 50 -8.90 1.76 3.96
N ALA A 51 -8.69 0.87 2.97
CA ALA A 51 -8.88 1.20 1.57
C ALA A 51 -10.31 1.68 1.27
N ALA A 52 -11.32 1.01 1.84
CA ALA A 52 -12.72 1.39 1.69
C ALA A 52 -13.01 2.74 2.35
N ALA A 53 -12.55 2.96 3.57
CA ALA A 53 -12.73 4.24 4.27
C ALA A 53 -12.16 5.41 3.46
N LYS A 54 -10.96 5.25 2.85
CA LYS A 54 -10.35 6.24 1.96
C LYS A 54 -11.21 6.51 0.73
N ALA A 55 -11.64 5.46 0.02
CA ALA A 55 -12.46 5.60 -1.17
C ALA A 55 -13.84 6.23 -0.85
N GLU A 56 -14.49 5.78 0.21
CA GLU A 56 -15.80 6.26 0.64
C GLU A 56 -15.77 7.72 1.11
N ALA A 57 -14.69 8.14 1.79
CA ALA A 57 -14.53 9.54 2.22
C ALA A 57 -14.49 10.50 1.03
N VAL A 58 -13.76 10.15 -0.02
CA VAL A 58 -13.67 10.95 -1.24
C VAL A 58 -14.94 10.82 -2.10
N SER A 59 -15.53 9.62 -2.19
CA SER A 59 -16.76 9.37 -2.96
C SER A 59 -17.95 10.19 -2.46
N ARG A 60 -18.03 10.47 -1.15
CA ARG A 60 -19.05 11.37 -0.59
C ARG A 60 -18.94 12.80 -1.11
N LEU A 61 -17.75 13.27 -1.46
CA LEU A 61 -17.51 14.60 -2.03
C LEU A 61 -17.72 14.63 -3.55
N TYR A 62 -17.61 13.48 -4.20
CA TYR A 62 -17.70 13.33 -5.65
C TYR A 62 -18.60 12.13 -6.01
N PRO A 63 -19.93 12.21 -5.78
CA PRO A 63 -20.86 11.08 -5.91
C PRO A 63 -20.94 10.52 -7.32
N GLU A 64 -20.69 11.34 -8.35
CA GLU A 64 -20.69 10.94 -9.77
C GLU A 64 -19.42 10.20 -10.20
N ALA A 65 -18.36 10.26 -9.38
CA ALA A 65 -17.06 9.70 -9.76
C ALA A 65 -16.93 8.24 -9.35
N VAL A 66 -16.08 7.53 -10.07
CA VAL A 66 -15.53 6.26 -9.60
C VAL A 66 -14.28 6.55 -8.78
N VAL A 67 -14.26 6.14 -7.52
CA VAL A 67 -13.16 6.45 -6.60
C VAL A 67 -12.40 5.18 -6.22
N VAL A 68 -11.08 5.19 -6.44
CA VAL A 68 -10.16 4.11 -6.05
C VAL A 68 -9.44 4.48 -4.76
N GLY A 69 -9.59 3.66 -3.72
CA GLY A 69 -8.83 3.74 -2.48
C GLY A 69 -7.89 2.55 -2.33
N ALA A 70 -6.74 2.76 -1.73
CA ALA A 70 -5.81 1.68 -1.42
C ALA A 70 -5.08 1.93 -0.10
N ASP A 71 -4.77 0.84 0.62
CA ASP A 71 -3.95 0.88 1.83
C ASP A 71 -3.03 -0.32 1.91
N THR A 72 -1.79 -0.10 2.38
CA THR A 72 -0.74 -1.14 2.40
C THR A 72 -0.21 -1.33 3.81
N LEU A 73 -0.24 -2.58 4.27
CA LEU A 73 0.26 -3.02 5.57
C LEU A 73 1.46 -3.95 5.38
N VAL A 74 2.49 -3.75 6.19
CA VAL A 74 3.62 -4.68 6.33
C VAL A 74 3.44 -5.45 7.65
N CYS A 75 3.46 -6.79 7.58
CA CYS A 75 3.21 -7.63 8.74
C CYS A 75 4.28 -8.70 8.91
N LEU A 76 4.97 -8.68 10.05
CA LEU A 76 5.84 -9.76 10.51
C LEU A 76 5.04 -10.64 11.47
N SER A 77 4.73 -11.87 11.07
CA SER A 77 3.78 -12.75 11.76
C SER A 77 2.41 -12.07 11.92
N ARG A 78 2.01 -11.72 13.14
CA ARG A 78 0.76 -10.99 13.45
C ARG A 78 0.99 -9.53 13.83
N ARG A 79 2.27 -9.07 13.86
CA ARG A 79 2.61 -7.69 14.19
C ARG A 79 2.54 -6.84 12.92
N SER A 80 1.81 -5.74 12.99
CA SER A 80 1.84 -4.69 11.97
C SER A 80 3.06 -3.79 12.16
N LEU A 81 3.74 -3.49 11.06
CA LEU A 81 4.82 -2.51 11.01
C LEU A 81 4.30 -1.31 10.20
N GLY A 82 3.85 -0.29 10.90
CA GLY A 82 3.41 0.97 10.30
C GLY A 82 4.57 1.79 9.73
N LYS A 83 4.34 3.07 9.49
CA LYS A 83 5.43 4.01 9.21
C LYS A 83 6.26 4.19 10.48
N PRO A 84 7.60 4.26 10.38
CA PRO A 84 8.44 4.54 11.54
C PRO A 84 8.17 5.95 12.07
N ARG A 85 8.28 6.12 13.37
CA ARG A 85 8.09 7.41 14.05
C ARG A 85 9.29 8.34 13.85
N ASP A 86 10.47 7.73 13.74
CA ASP A 86 11.77 8.39 13.60
C ASP A 86 12.79 7.43 12.99
N GLU A 87 14.03 7.88 12.81
CA GLU A 87 15.14 7.07 12.29
C GLU A 87 15.45 5.86 13.18
N ALA A 88 15.40 6.02 14.51
CA ALA A 88 15.66 4.93 15.44
C ALA A 88 14.60 3.81 15.30
N ASP A 89 13.35 4.19 15.11
CA ASP A 89 12.25 3.24 14.86
C ASP A 89 12.39 2.57 13.49
N ALA A 90 12.86 3.30 12.46
CA ALA A 90 13.18 2.73 11.16
C ALA A 90 14.27 1.66 11.25
N VAL A 91 15.37 1.97 11.94
CA VAL A 91 16.46 1.00 12.22
C VAL A 91 15.91 -0.24 12.93
N ARG A 92 15.12 -0.05 13.98
CA ARG A 92 14.46 -1.15 14.71
C ARG A 92 13.61 -2.03 13.80
N MET A 93 12.79 -1.43 12.92
CA MET A 93 11.95 -2.16 11.98
C MET A 93 12.77 -2.97 10.97
N LEU A 94 13.80 -2.38 10.37
CA LEU A 94 14.68 -3.07 9.42
C LEU A 94 15.44 -4.24 10.07
N ARG A 95 15.94 -4.07 11.28
CA ARG A 95 16.55 -5.16 12.07
C ARG A 95 15.54 -6.30 12.34
N LEU A 96 14.28 -5.97 12.62
CA LEU A 96 13.22 -6.97 12.81
C LEU A 96 12.96 -7.77 11.53
N LEU A 97 13.06 -7.16 10.35
CA LEU A 97 12.82 -7.78 9.05
C LEU A 97 14.05 -8.52 8.50
N SER A 98 15.26 -8.17 8.95
CA SER A 98 16.53 -8.76 8.50
C SER A 98 16.48 -10.30 8.60
N GLY A 99 16.81 -10.98 7.49
CA GLY A 99 16.84 -12.43 7.38
C GLY A 99 15.48 -13.13 7.49
N LYS A 100 14.37 -12.40 7.38
CA LYS A 100 13.03 -12.97 7.60
C LYS A 100 12.10 -12.74 6.43
N ALA A 101 11.14 -13.67 6.30
CA ALA A 101 9.98 -13.51 5.45
C ALA A 101 8.88 -12.73 6.20
N HIS A 102 8.27 -11.77 5.51
CA HIS A 102 7.16 -10.97 6.00
C HIS A 102 6.11 -10.77 4.92
N ARG A 103 4.90 -10.38 5.31
CA ARG A 103 3.80 -10.17 4.38
C ARG A 103 3.62 -8.68 4.09
N VAL A 104 3.45 -8.36 2.82
CA VAL A 104 2.92 -7.07 2.37
C VAL A 104 1.52 -7.29 1.87
N ILE A 105 0.56 -6.58 2.44
CA ILE A 105 -0.87 -6.75 2.19
C ILE A 105 -1.43 -5.41 1.75
N THR A 106 -1.91 -5.32 0.50
CA THR A 106 -2.60 -4.13 0.02
C THR A 106 -4.09 -4.41 -0.12
N GLY A 107 -4.88 -3.64 0.62
CA GLY A 107 -6.31 -3.51 0.43
C GLY A 107 -6.63 -2.53 -0.69
N ILE A 108 -7.68 -2.80 -1.44
CA ILE A 108 -8.20 -1.94 -2.49
C ILE A 108 -9.70 -1.84 -2.33
N ALA A 109 -10.24 -0.66 -2.61
CA ALA A 109 -11.67 -0.43 -2.72
C ALA A 109 -11.97 0.44 -3.93
N VAL A 110 -13.09 0.17 -4.59
CA VAL A 110 -13.64 1.03 -5.65
C VAL A 110 -15.06 1.37 -5.27
N CYS A 111 -15.34 2.67 -5.18
CA CYS A 111 -16.67 3.21 -4.94
C CYS A 111 -17.28 3.73 -6.24
N ARG A 112 -18.55 3.39 -6.48
CA ARG A 112 -19.37 3.93 -7.54
C ARG A 112 -20.84 3.96 -7.12
N GLU A 113 -21.50 5.10 -7.29
CA GLU A 113 -22.95 5.24 -7.05
C GLU A 113 -23.38 4.68 -5.68
N GLY A 114 -22.65 5.04 -4.62
CA GLY A 114 -22.92 4.59 -3.25
C GLY A 114 -22.57 3.12 -2.95
N ARG A 115 -22.09 2.36 -3.94
CA ARG A 115 -21.67 0.96 -3.77
C ARG A 115 -20.15 0.86 -3.68
N THR A 116 -19.64 -0.04 -2.82
CA THR A 116 -18.20 -0.26 -2.61
C THR A 116 -17.84 -1.72 -2.85
N ALA A 117 -17.01 -1.97 -3.87
CA ALA A 117 -16.35 -3.27 -4.07
C ALA A 117 -14.96 -3.24 -3.43
N ARG A 118 -14.55 -4.35 -2.80
CA ARG A 118 -13.31 -4.45 -2.02
C ARG A 118 -12.53 -5.70 -2.38
N ALA A 119 -11.22 -5.59 -2.42
CA ALA A 119 -10.31 -6.72 -2.59
C ALA A 119 -9.04 -6.51 -1.75
N SER A 120 -8.22 -7.54 -1.62
CA SER A 120 -6.88 -7.44 -1.08
C SER A 120 -5.95 -8.40 -1.81
N GLU A 121 -4.67 -8.08 -1.82
CA GLU A 121 -3.59 -8.94 -2.30
C GLU A 121 -2.56 -9.11 -1.19
N THR A 122 -1.95 -10.29 -1.13
CA THR A 122 -0.88 -10.59 -0.17
C THR A 122 0.33 -11.10 -0.92
N THR A 123 1.50 -10.55 -0.61
CA THR A 123 2.78 -10.95 -1.17
C THR A 123 3.76 -11.20 -0.04
N TRP A 124 4.50 -12.29 -0.12
CA TRP A 124 5.60 -12.56 0.79
C TRP A 124 6.87 -11.93 0.25
N VAL A 125 7.58 -11.20 1.12
CA VAL A 125 8.89 -10.63 0.85
C VAL A 125 9.86 -11.21 1.87
N THR A 126 10.98 -11.76 1.39
CA THR A 126 12.04 -12.27 2.25
C THR A 126 13.24 -11.35 2.13
N PHE A 127 13.71 -10.81 3.25
CA PHE A 127 14.96 -10.08 3.31
C PHE A 127 16.12 -11.05 3.52
N ARG A 128 17.27 -10.78 2.86
CA ARG A 128 18.54 -11.38 3.27
C ARG A 128 18.95 -10.89 4.66
N PRO A 129 19.89 -11.56 5.33
CA PRO A 129 20.54 -10.95 6.49
C PRO A 129 21.14 -9.61 6.10
N LEU A 130 20.85 -8.56 6.89
CA LEU A 130 21.33 -7.19 6.65
C LEU A 130 22.47 -6.89 7.60
N MET A 131 23.52 -6.24 7.10
CA MET A 131 24.59 -5.69 7.93
C MET A 131 24.11 -4.40 8.60
N GLU A 132 24.58 -4.14 9.80
CA GLU A 132 24.23 -2.94 10.56
C GLU A 132 24.51 -1.66 9.78
N GLN A 133 25.66 -1.60 9.10
CA GLN A 133 26.07 -0.46 8.31
C GLN A 133 25.08 -0.16 7.17
N GLU A 134 24.60 -1.20 6.45
CA GLU A 134 23.62 -1.05 5.36
C GLU A 134 22.29 -0.46 5.86
N VAL A 135 21.86 -0.92 7.04
CA VAL A 135 20.64 -0.41 7.68
C VAL A 135 20.78 1.07 8.01
N LEU A 136 21.90 1.46 8.62
CA LEU A 136 22.16 2.84 9.01
C LEU A 136 22.31 3.76 7.79
N GLU A 137 23.02 3.31 6.75
CA GLU A 137 23.18 4.07 5.50
C GLU A 137 21.83 4.29 4.82
N TYR A 138 20.99 3.26 4.74
CA TYR A 138 19.67 3.39 4.14
C TYR A 138 18.76 4.32 4.95
N VAL A 139 18.77 4.25 6.27
CA VAL A 139 17.96 5.14 7.11
C VAL A 139 18.39 6.60 6.96
N ARG A 140 19.68 6.90 6.83
CA ARG A 140 20.19 8.26 6.59
C ARG A 140 19.69 8.90 5.29
N THR A 141 19.22 8.12 4.33
CA THR A 141 18.61 8.67 3.09
C THR A 141 17.27 9.35 3.35
N GLY A 142 16.65 9.14 4.51
CA GLY A 142 15.29 9.61 4.82
C GLY A 142 14.18 8.82 4.11
N GLU A 143 14.53 7.98 3.13
CA GLU A 143 13.58 7.20 2.33
C GLU A 143 12.64 6.31 3.18
N PRO A 144 13.08 5.66 4.27
CA PRO A 144 12.25 4.78 5.10
C PRO A 144 11.06 5.45 5.77
N LEU A 145 11.17 6.76 6.07
CA LEU A 145 10.31 7.44 7.05
C LEU A 145 8.83 7.55 6.65
N ASP A 146 8.53 7.52 5.36
CA ASP A 146 7.16 7.61 4.83
C ASP A 146 6.55 6.25 4.47
N LYS A 147 7.24 5.15 4.77
CA LYS A 147 6.88 3.80 4.30
C LYS A 147 6.54 2.83 5.43
N ALA A 148 5.46 2.08 5.27
CA ALA A 148 5.13 0.97 6.17
C ALA A 148 6.27 -0.07 6.17
N GLY A 149 6.70 -0.51 7.37
CA GLY A 149 7.83 -1.41 7.53
C GLY A 149 9.19 -0.78 7.29
N ALA A 150 9.26 0.55 7.13
CA ALA A 150 10.48 1.33 6.92
C ALA A 150 11.26 0.95 5.65
N TYR A 151 10.60 0.55 4.54
CA TYR A 151 11.31 0.26 3.30
C TYR A 151 10.47 0.46 2.03
N GLY A 152 11.17 0.76 0.92
CA GLY A 152 10.60 0.80 -0.42
C GLY A 152 11.32 -0.15 -1.37
N ILE A 153 10.60 -1.13 -1.93
CA ILE A 153 11.20 -2.16 -2.80
C ILE A 153 11.76 -1.61 -4.12
N GLN A 154 11.25 -0.47 -4.58
CA GLN A 154 11.66 0.15 -5.87
C GLN A 154 12.94 0.98 -5.76
N ALA A 155 13.40 1.29 -4.53
CA ALA A 155 14.54 2.15 -4.27
C ALA A 155 15.65 1.41 -3.50
N GLY A 156 16.37 2.07 -2.63
CA GLY A 156 17.55 1.51 -1.94
C GLY A 156 17.34 0.17 -1.27
N ALA A 157 16.16 -0.06 -0.69
CA ALA A 157 15.85 -1.34 -0.04
C ALA A 157 15.59 -2.51 -1.03
N GLY A 158 15.58 -2.28 -2.32
CA GLY A 158 15.57 -3.37 -3.31
C GLY A 158 16.72 -4.36 -3.13
N SER A 159 17.90 -3.86 -2.71
CA SER A 159 19.08 -4.66 -2.40
C SER A 159 18.96 -5.55 -1.16
N PHE A 160 17.99 -5.29 -0.29
CA PHE A 160 17.71 -6.08 0.90
C PHE A 160 16.87 -7.33 0.61
N VAL A 161 16.16 -7.33 -0.53
CA VAL A 161 15.21 -8.37 -0.88
C VAL A 161 15.92 -9.57 -1.51
N ALA A 162 15.81 -10.73 -0.86
CA ALA A 162 16.28 -12.00 -1.40
C ALA A 162 15.23 -12.67 -2.28
N ARG A 163 13.93 -12.51 -1.94
CA ARG A 163 12.83 -13.18 -2.65
C ARG A 163 11.50 -12.44 -2.51
N VAL A 164 10.71 -12.49 -3.58
CA VAL A 164 9.31 -12.01 -3.62
C VAL A 164 8.42 -13.16 -4.11
N GLU A 165 7.40 -13.51 -3.34
CA GLU A 165 6.42 -14.53 -3.71
C GLU A 165 5.03 -13.91 -3.77
N GLY A 166 4.51 -13.74 -4.98
CA GLY A 166 3.23 -13.09 -5.25
C GLY A 166 3.34 -11.91 -6.20
N CYS A 167 2.55 -10.87 -5.96
CA CYS A 167 2.45 -9.72 -6.84
C CYS A 167 3.44 -8.61 -6.45
N TYR A 168 4.41 -8.29 -7.31
CA TYR A 168 5.36 -7.20 -7.09
C TYR A 168 4.66 -5.84 -6.93
N ASN A 169 3.68 -5.54 -7.79
CA ASN A 169 2.92 -4.28 -7.73
C ASN A 169 2.13 -4.14 -6.42
N ASN A 170 1.77 -5.26 -5.77
CA ASN A 170 1.21 -5.24 -4.42
C ASN A 170 2.22 -4.71 -3.40
N VAL A 171 3.49 -5.10 -3.50
CA VAL A 171 4.55 -4.62 -2.61
C VAL A 171 4.82 -3.13 -2.82
N VAL A 172 4.74 -2.67 -4.07
CA VAL A 172 4.84 -1.24 -4.42
C VAL A 172 3.68 -0.43 -3.83
N GLY A 173 2.48 -1.05 -3.70
CA GLY A 173 1.33 -0.46 -3.02
C GLY A 173 0.02 -0.43 -3.81
N LEU A 174 -0.03 -1.03 -5.02
CA LEU A 174 -1.27 -1.13 -5.80
C LEU A 174 -1.26 -2.41 -6.67
N PRO A 175 -1.95 -3.49 -6.29
CA PRO A 175 -2.03 -4.74 -7.05
C PRO A 175 -2.90 -4.55 -8.31
N VAL A 176 -2.27 -4.15 -9.41
CA VAL A 176 -2.91 -3.68 -10.66
C VAL A 176 -3.94 -4.67 -11.19
N ALA A 177 -3.66 -5.98 -11.17
CA ALA A 177 -4.62 -6.98 -11.64
C ALA A 177 -5.94 -6.98 -10.85
N ARG A 178 -5.86 -6.74 -9.53
CA ARG A 178 -7.06 -6.60 -8.68
C ARG A 178 -7.79 -5.29 -8.96
N VAL A 179 -7.05 -4.19 -9.16
CA VAL A 179 -7.62 -2.88 -9.52
C VAL A 179 -8.39 -2.98 -10.82
N VAL A 180 -7.82 -3.57 -11.87
CA VAL A 180 -8.50 -3.78 -13.17
C VAL A 180 -9.83 -4.52 -13.00
N ARG A 181 -9.88 -5.58 -12.19
CA ARG A 181 -11.14 -6.30 -11.92
C ARG A 181 -12.19 -5.41 -11.28
N LEU A 182 -11.80 -4.58 -10.30
CA LEU A 182 -12.72 -3.67 -9.63
C LEU A 182 -13.15 -2.51 -10.55
N LEU A 183 -12.26 -2.01 -11.41
CA LEU A 183 -12.60 -0.98 -12.40
C LEU A 183 -13.56 -1.50 -13.48
N ARG A 184 -13.44 -2.78 -13.89
CA ARG A 184 -14.42 -3.44 -14.75
C ARG A 184 -15.80 -3.55 -14.08
N TRP A 185 -15.84 -3.95 -12.81
CA TRP A 185 -17.08 -3.95 -12.04
C TRP A 185 -17.70 -2.55 -11.98
N ALA A 186 -16.87 -1.50 -11.90
CA ALA A 186 -17.31 -0.11 -11.90
C ALA A 186 -17.59 0.46 -13.31
N GLY A 187 -17.46 -0.32 -14.39
CA GLY A 187 -17.71 0.15 -15.77
C GLY A 187 -16.72 1.22 -16.28
N VAL A 188 -15.49 1.25 -15.77
CA VAL A 188 -14.42 2.13 -16.24
C VAL A 188 -13.62 1.48 -17.37
N LEU A 189 -13.47 0.15 -17.31
CA LEU A 189 -12.75 -0.71 -18.26
C LEU A 189 -13.66 -1.74 -18.87
#